data_19c2f6eedc52f419669dab21dd7cf547
#
_entry.id   19c2f6eedc52f419669dab21dd7cf547
#
_cell.length_a   1.000
_cell.length_b   1.000
_cell.length_c   1.000
_cell.angle_alpha   90.00
_cell.angle_beta   90.00
_cell.angle_gamma   90.00
#
_symmetry.space_group_name_H-M   'P 1'
#
loop_
_entity.id
_entity.type
_entity.pdbx_description
1 polymer ?
#
loop_
_entity_poly.entity_id
_entity_poly.type
_entity_poly.pdbx_seq_one_letter_code
_entity_poly.pdbx_strand_id
1 'polypeptide(L)'
;YEMKPHKFSPAHSNENLAEIVCSNSFKSNLHTNACGLLKEELRKLDSLLIRIADETAVPAGQALAVDREQFAKRVTQELEKMENIEIIHKEIGMQIVNNIDDVLVNEEVKSELQTMIGQWIVIVATGPLTSENLSTEIANLTGSDKLYFFDAAAPIVEKDSIDMNIAFWGERYEQERGKEETQEEWIKRIQTQNGASYLNLLMNQEEYEVFWTELVNAEVVTLHEFEKKELFEGCMPIEIMAKRGKDTLRFGPLKPVGFTDPRTGKRPYAVVQLRQDNSEGNLFNMVGFQTNLKYGEQQRVF
;
A
#
# COMPACT_ATOMS: atom_id res chain seq x y z
N TYR A 1 -4.27 -5.99 -21.80
CA TYR A 1 -2.85 -6.34 -21.91
C TYR A 1 -2.18 -6.28 -20.56
N GLU A 2 -1.42 -7.30 -20.21
CA GLU A 2 -0.61 -7.41 -18.99
C GLU A 2 0.77 -7.94 -19.38
N MET A 3 1.83 -7.30 -18.94
CA MET A 3 3.18 -7.76 -19.29
C MET A 3 3.65 -8.99 -18.50
N LYS A 4 3.06 -9.25 -17.34
CA LYS A 4 3.29 -10.48 -16.56
C LYS A 4 2.63 -11.69 -17.25
N PRO A 5 3.18 -12.90 -17.13
CA PRO A 5 4.39 -13.28 -16.39
C PRO A 5 5.70 -13.07 -17.16
N HIS A 6 5.67 -12.56 -18.39
CA HIS A 6 6.87 -12.48 -19.22
C HIS A 6 7.86 -11.39 -18.78
N LYS A 7 7.33 -10.32 -18.17
CA LYS A 7 8.13 -9.22 -17.64
C LYS A 7 7.49 -8.69 -16.37
N PHE A 8 8.31 -8.40 -15.37
CA PHE A 8 7.88 -7.82 -14.10
C PHE A 8 8.44 -6.41 -13.94
N SER A 9 7.71 -5.53 -13.29
CA SER A 9 8.29 -4.30 -12.78
C SER A 9 9.08 -4.59 -11.49
N PRO A 10 9.96 -3.69 -11.03
CA PRO A 10 10.70 -3.89 -9.78
C PRO A 10 9.82 -4.11 -8.54
N ALA A 11 8.58 -3.64 -8.55
CA ALA A 11 7.67 -3.75 -7.40
C ALA A 11 6.71 -4.94 -7.45
N HIS A 12 6.59 -5.62 -8.59
CA HIS A 12 5.71 -6.77 -8.74
C HIS A 12 6.46 -8.08 -8.52
N SER A 13 5.84 -9.03 -7.82
CA SER A 13 6.43 -10.29 -7.40
C SER A 13 5.66 -11.53 -7.82
N ASN A 14 4.39 -11.39 -8.22
CA ASN A 14 3.55 -12.51 -8.65
C ASN A 14 2.90 -12.26 -10.02
N GLU A 15 2.39 -13.31 -10.63
CA GLU A 15 1.81 -13.29 -11.97
C GLU A 15 0.38 -12.73 -12.01
N ASN A 16 -0.28 -12.61 -10.87
CA ASN A 16 -1.68 -12.18 -10.80
C ASN A 16 -1.88 -10.73 -11.23
N LEU A 17 -3.09 -10.45 -11.73
CA LEU A 17 -3.58 -9.10 -11.97
C LEU A 17 -3.85 -8.38 -10.65
N ALA A 18 -3.92 -7.05 -10.69
CA ALA A 18 -4.27 -6.21 -9.54
C ALA A 18 -3.38 -6.43 -8.30
N GLU A 19 -2.11 -6.82 -8.47
CA GLU A 19 -1.15 -6.91 -7.39
C GLU A 19 -0.96 -5.56 -6.71
N ILE A 20 -1.15 -5.50 -5.40
CA ILE A 20 -1.01 -4.29 -4.60
C ILE A 20 0.44 -4.16 -4.12
N VAL A 21 1.13 -3.12 -4.55
CA VAL A 21 2.60 -3.02 -4.36
C VAL A 21 3.03 -2.12 -3.21
N CYS A 22 2.31 -1.05 -2.88
CA CYS A 22 2.73 -0.09 -1.85
C CYS A 22 2.24 -0.46 -0.45
N SER A 23 0.95 -0.61 -0.29
CA SER A 23 0.28 -0.87 0.98
C SER A 23 -0.97 -1.69 0.72
N ASN A 24 -1.30 -2.63 1.62
CA ASN A 24 -2.50 -3.46 1.47
C ASN A 24 -3.81 -2.73 1.83
N SER A 25 -3.78 -1.41 2.02
CA SER A 25 -4.93 -0.61 2.46
C SER A 25 -5.58 0.18 1.34
N PHE A 26 -6.88 0.06 1.22
CA PHE A 26 -7.76 0.94 0.43
C PHE A 26 -8.23 2.18 1.22
N LYS A 27 -7.50 2.59 2.25
CA LYS A 27 -7.83 3.70 3.15
C LYS A 27 -9.13 3.44 3.95
N SER A 28 -9.67 4.51 4.55
CA SER A 28 -10.84 4.40 5.43
C SER A 28 -12.05 3.73 4.76
N ASN A 29 -12.74 2.89 5.53
CA ASN A 29 -13.99 2.24 5.14
C ASN A 29 -15.23 2.93 5.75
N LEU A 30 -15.03 4.01 6.50
CA LEU A 30 -16.14 4.76 7.10
C LEU A 30 -16.85 5.63 6.07
N HIS A 31 -18.13 5.43 5.88
CA HIS A 31 -18.97 6.24 4.97
C HIS A 31 -19.07 7.72 5.36
N THR A 32 -18.61 8.09 6.57
CA THR A 32 -18.56 9.48 7.05
C THR A 32 -17.39 10.28 6.50
N ASN A 33 -16.50 9.67 5.72
CA ASN A 33 -15.42 10.35 5.02
C ASN A 33 -15.39 10.00 3.52
N ALA A 34 -14.72 10.82 2.73
CA ALA A 34 -14.73 10.71 1.27
C ALA A 34 -14.25 9.34 0.75
N CYS A 35 -13.20 8.76 1.34
CA CYS A 35 -12.68 7.45 0.90
C CYS A 35 -13.66 6.31 1.18
N GLY A 36 -14.34 6.33 2.32
CA GLY A 36 -15.34 5.33 2.67
C GLY A 36 -16.64 5.52 1.90
N LEU A 37 -17.07 6.77 1.70
CA LEU A 37 -18.26 7.07 0.90
C LEU A 37 -18.10 6.59 -0.55
N LEU A 38 -16.95 6.85 -1.18
CA LEU A 38 -16.66 6.35 -2.52
C LEU A 38 -16.75 4.82 -2.59
N LYS A 39 -16.23 4.10 -1.59
CA LYS A 39 -16.35 2.63 -1.56
C LYS A 39 -17.79 2.17 -1.44
N GLU A 40 -18.60 2.87 -0.64
CA GLU A 40 -20.02 2.56 -0.51
C GLU A 40 -20.78 2.79 -1.82
N GLU A 41 -20.46 3.84 -2.55
CA GLU A 41 -21.00 4.08 -3.89
C GLU A 41 -20.56 2.97 -4.87
N LEU A 42 -19.30 2.58 -4.84
CA LEU A 42 -18.78 1.47 -5.66
C LEU A 42 -19.41 0.12 -5.31
N ARG A 43 -19.74 -0.15 -4.03
CA ARG A 43 -20.51 -1.35 -3.63
C ARG A 43 -21.90 -1.34 -4.25
N LYS A 44 -22.59 -0.19 -4.25
CA LYS A 44 -23.91 -0.05 -4.88
C LYS A 44 -23.88 -0.20 -6.41
N LEU A 45 -22.73 0.07 -7.02
CA LEU A 45 -22.48 -0.14 -8.45
C LEU A 45 -21.97 -1.56 -8.77
N ASP A 46 -21.97 -2.47 -7.79
CA ASP A 46 -21.44 -3.84 -7.91
C ASP A 46 -20.00 -3.91 -8.43
N SER A 47 -19.13 -3.03 -7.91
CA SER A 47 -17.72 -3.02 -8.28
C SER A 47 -17.03 -4.33 -7.94
N LEU A 48 -16.51 -5.02 -8.96
CA LEU A 48 -15.75 -6.25 -8.83
C LEU A 48 -14.60 -6.11 -7.78
N LEU A 49 -13.81 -5.04 -7.90
CA LEU A 49 -12.65 -4.83 -7.05
C LEU A 49 -13.04 -4.61 -5.58
N ILE A 50 -14.12 -3.86 -5.31
CA ILE A 50 -14.55 -3.61 -3.92
C ILE A 50 -15.18 -4.87 -3.33
N ARG A 51 -15.95 -5.63 -4.08
CA ARG A 51 -16.49 -6.92 -3.64
C ARG A 51 -15.38 -7.88 -3.23
N ILE A 52 -14.35 -8.04 -4.08
CA ILE A 52 -13.20 -8.90 -3.77
C ILE A 52 -12.38 -8.34 -2.59
N ALA A 53 -12.24 -7.02 -2.47
CA ALA A 53 -11.57 -6.40 -1.32
C ALA A 53 -12.32 -6.69 0.00
N ASP A 54 -13.64 -6.67 -0.01
CA ASP A 54 -14.44 -7.05 1.17
C ASP A 54 -14.31 -8.56 1.49
N GLU A 55 -14.24 -9.43 0.47
CA GLU A 55 -14.06 -10.90 0.63
C GLU A 55 -12.67 -11.27 1.19
N THR A 56 -11.65 -10.47 0.88
CA THR A 56 -10.24 -10.73 1.26
C THR A 56 -9.76 -9.79 2.36
N ALA A 57 -10.67 -9.12 3.05
CA ALA A 57 -10.35 -8.15 4.08
C ALA A 57 -9.60 -8.78 5.26
N VAL A 58 -8.61 -8.03 5.76
CA VAL A 58 -7.88 -8.34 6.99
C VAL A 58 -8.12 -7.25 8.04
N PRO A 59 -7.92 -7.54 9.34
CA PRO A 59 -8.14 -6.55 10.41
C PRO A 59 -7.32 -5.27 10.19
N ALA A 60 -7.99 -4.13 10.11
CA ALA A 60 -7.35 -2.82 9.88
C ALA A 60 -8.14 -1.64 10.48
N GLY A 61 -8.88 -1.86 11.57
CA GLY A 61 -9.69 -0.85 12.23
C GLY A 61 -10.73 -0.22 11.30
N GLN A 62 -10.61 1.09 11.14
CA GLN A 62 -11.51 1.85 10.27
C GLN A 62 -11.10 1.83 8.78
N ALA A 63 -10.03 1.14 8.41
CA ALA A 63 -9.60 1.01 7.04
C ALA A 63 -10.10 -0.32 6.42
N LEU A 64 -10.28 -0.34 5.10
CA LEU A 64 -10.37 -1.56 4.33
C LEU A 64 -8.94 -1.95 3.93
N ALA A 65 -8.40 -3.00 4.54
CA ALA A 65 -7.15 -3.62 4.13
C ALA A 65 -7.40 -5.06 3.71
N VAL A 66 -6.59 -5.58 2.82
CA VAL A 66 -6.78 -6.90 2.23
C VAL A 66 -5.54 -7.76 2.38
N ASP A 67 -5.72 -9.07 2.36
CA ASP A 67 -4.67 -10.02 2.06
C ASP A 67 -4.25 -9.83 0.60
N ARG A 68 -3.00 -9.37 0.37
CA ARG A 68 -2.52 -8.97 -0.97
C ARG A 68 -2.57 -10.09 -1.98
N GLU A 69 -2.13 -11.28 -1.57
CA GLU A 69 -2.05 -12.43 -2.46
C GLU A 69 -3.44 -12.95 -2.80
N GLN A 70 -4.31 -13.08 -1.79
CA GLN A 70 -5.68 -13.53 -2.00
C GLN A 70 -6.46 -12.54 -2.85
N PHE A 71 -6.28 -11.24 -2.62
CA PHE A 71 -6.93 -10.21 -3.42
C PHE A 71 -6.53 -10.32 -4.90
N ALA A 72 -5.24 -10.31 -5.20
CA ALA A 72 -4.74 -10.40 -6.57
C ALA A 72 -5.18 -11.70 -7.26
N LYS A 73 -5.08 -12.84 -6.57
CA LYS A 73 -5.52 -14.14 -7.05
C LYS A 73 -7.02 -14.17 -7.35
N ARG A 74 -7.86 -13.64 -6.46
CA ARG A 74 -9.31 -13.61 -6.65
C ARG A 74 -9.73 -12.70 -7.81
N VAL A 75 -9.08 -11.53 -7.94
CA VAL A 75 -9.33 -10.63 -9.08
C VAL A 75 -9.00 -11.32 -10.40
N THR A 76 -7.85 -11.97 -10.49
CA THR A 76 -7.43 -12.72 -11.69
C THR A 76 -8.45 -13.79 -12.04
N GLN A 77 -8.80 -14.63 -11.08
CA GLN A 77 -9.78 -15.73 -11.27
C GLN A 77 -11.17 -15.24 -11.73
N GLU A 78 -11.63 -14.11 -11.24
CA GLU A 78 -12.93 -13.56 -11.67
C GLU A 78 -12.85 -12.98 -13.08
N LEU A 79 -11.76 -12.31 -13.44
CA LEU A 79 -11.58 -11.77 -14.80
C LEU A 79 -11.42 -12.87 -15.83
N GLU A 80 -10.73 -13.96 -15.52
CA GLU A 80 -10.57 -15.14 -16.41
C GLU A 80 -11.88 -15.87 -16.69
N LYS A 81 -12.89 -15.75 -15.82
CA LYS A 81 -14.21 -16.36 -16.03
C LYS A 81 -15.13 -15.53 -16.93
N MET A 82 -14.79 -14.28 -17.20
CA MET A 82 -15.63 -13.37 -17.96
C MET A 82 -15.43 -13.59 -19.46
N GLU A 83 -16.41 -14.14 -20.15
CA GLU A 83 -16.36 -14.47 -21.58
C GLU A 83 -16.13 -13.24 -22.49
N ASN A 84 -16.45 -12.05 -22.01
CA ASN A 84 -16.24 -10.79 -22.72
C ASN A 84 -14.88 -10.12 -22.45
N ILE A 85 -13.97 -10.80 -21.73
CA ILE A 85 -12.63 -10.31 -21.42
C ILE A 85 -11.59 -11.28 -21.99
N GLU A 86 -10.69 -10.76 -22.79
CA GLU A 86 -9.50 -11.46 -23.26
C GLU A 86 -8.26 -10.86 -22.58
N ILE A 87 -7.51 -11.68 -21.83
CA ILE A 87 -6.26 -11.26 -21.19
C ILE A 87 -5.09 -11.63 -22.10
N ILE A 88 -4.39 -10.62 -22.62
CA ILE A 88 -3.25 -10.82 -23.50
C ILE A 88 -1.97 -10.50 -22.74
N HIS A 89 -1.14 -11.53 -22.51
CA HIS A 89 0.14 -11.40 -21.82
C HIS A 89 1.22 -10.87 -22.76
N LYS A 90 1.33 -9.54 -22.82
CA LYS A 90 2.29 -8.85 -23.69
C LYS A 90 2.62 -7.48 -23.12
N GLU A 91 3.91 -7.12 -23.11
CA GLU A 91 4.32 -5.73 -22.87
C GLU A 91 3.89 -4.86 -24.04
N ILE A 92 3.24 -3.76 -23.74
CA ILE A 92 2.80 -2.78 -24.74
C ILE A 92 3.80 -1.62 -24.76
N GLY A 93 4.18 -1.20 -25.96
CA GLY A 93 5.08 -0.08 -26.23
C GLY A 93 4.59 0.76 -27.42
N MET A 94 5.49 1.40 -28.11
CA MET A 94 5.29 2.41 -29.17
C MET A 94 4.22 2.13 -30.25
N GLN A 95 3.67 0.95 -30.35
CA GLN A 95 2.78 0.57 -31.47
C GLN A 95 1.30 0.83 -31.21
N ILE A 96 0.88 1.11 -29.97
CA ILE A 96 -0.55 1.26 -29.61
C ILE A 96 -1.22 2.44 -30.33
N VAL A 97 -0.48 3.51 -30.54
CA VAL A 97 -1.07 4.79 -30.93
C VAL A 97 -1.16 4.96 -32.43
N ASN A 98 -0.24 4.37 -33.19
CA ASN A 98 -0.18 4.51 -34.61
C ASN A 98 -0.99 3.44 -35.35
N ASN A 99 -1.29 2.31 -34.71
CA ASN A 99 -2.06 1.23 -35.32
C ASN A 99 -2.73 0.37 -34.21
N ILE A 100 -3.89 0.78 -33.75
CA ILE A 100 -4.78 -0.07 -32.95
C ILE A 100 -5.00 -1.43 -33.63
N ASP A 101 -4.94 -1.47 -34.92
CA ASP A 101 -5.08 -2.67 -35.72
C ASP A 101 -3.97 -3.71 -35.46
N ASP A 102 -2.78 -3.30 -35.09
CA ASP A 102 -1.68 -4.22 -34.77
C ASP A 102 -1.73 -4.76 -33.32
N VAL A 103 -2.58 -4.17 -32.49
CA VAL A 103 -2.77 -4.56 -31.08
C VAL A 103 -3.78 -5.70 -30.95
N LEU A 104 -4.75 -5.78 -31.86
CA LEU A 104 -5.78 -6.81 -31.84
C LEU A 104 -5.28 -8.07 -32.58
N VAL A 105 -5.13 -9.15 -31.81
CA VAL A 105 -4.59 -10.43 -32.30
C VAL A 105 -5.62 -11.23 -33.09
N ASN A 106 -6.93 -10.95 -32.88
CA ASN A 106 -8.02 -11.71 -33.51
C ASN A 106 -8.76 -10.87 -34.56
N GLU A 107 -8.60 -11.25 -35.83
CA GLU A 107 -9.20 -10.58 -36.97
C GLU A 107 -10.75 -10.65 -36.99
N GLU A 108 -11.36 -11.69 -36.41
CA GLU A 108 -12.81 -11.79 -36.30
C GLU A 108 -13.36 -10.77 -35.31
N VAL A 109 -12.75 -10.63 -34.14
CA VAL A 109 -13.08 -9.63 -33.12
C VAL A 109 -12.88 -8.22 -33.66
N LYS A 110 -11.84 -8.01 -34.43
CA LYS A 110 -11.52 -6.77 -35.14
C LYS A 110 -12.65 -6.33 -36.08
N SER A 111 -13.12 -7.27 -36.90
CA SER A 111 -14.19 -7.04 -37.88
C SER A 111 -15.55 -6.74 -37.22
N GLU A 112 -15.89 -7.48 -36.15
CA GLU A 112 -17.15 -7.28 -35.40
C GLU A 112 -17.17 -5.95 -34.65
N LEU A 113 -16.08 -5.58 -33.99
CA LEU A 113 -15.99 -4.35 -33.20
C LEU A 113 -15.89 -3.09 -34.07
N GLN A 114 -15.20 -3.14 -35.20
CA GLN A 114 -15.21 -2.03 -36.18
C GLN A 114 -16.62 -1.74 -36.74
N THR A 115 -17.43 -2.78 -36.82
CA THR A 115 -18.83 -2.64 -37.35
C THR A 115 -19.77 -2.09 -36.27
N MET A 116 -19.50 -2.37 -34.96
CA MET A 116 -20.42 -2.04 -33.86
C MET A 116 -20.18 -0.65 -33.22
N ILE A 117 -18.96 -0.14 -33.15
CA ILE A 117 -18.67 1.02 -32.29
C ILE A 117 -17.96 2.18 -33.05
N GLY A 118 -17.37 1.95 -34.19
CA GLY A 118 -16.68 3.00 -34.96
C GLY A 118 -15.53 3.74 -34.28
N GLN A 119 -15.25 3.46 -32.99
CA GLN A 119 -14.21 4.13 -32.22
C GLN A 119 -13.74 3.29 -31.03
N TRP A 120 -12.43 3.04 -30.97
CA TRP A 120 -11.79 2.35 -29.85
C TRP A 120 -11.57 3.28 -28.65
N ILE A 121 -11.74 2.76 -27.44
CA ILE A 121 -11.36 3.45 -26.21
C ILE A 121 -10.17 2.70 -25.61
N VAL A 122 -9.05 3.38 -25.47
CA VAL A 122 -7.86 2.85 -24.81
C VAL A 122 -7.79 3.38 -23.38
N ILE A 123 -7.73 2.45 -22.41
CA ILE A 123 -7.56 2.78 -20.99
C ILE A 123 -6.18 2.29 -20.54
N VAL A 124 -5.34 3.23 -20.10
CA VAL A 124 -4.03 2.91 -19.52
C VAL A 124 -4.20 2.81 -18.00
N ALA A 125 -4.05 1.61 -17.46
CA ALA A 125 -4.25 1.31 -16.03
C ALA A 125 -3.11 0.45 -15.47
N THR A 126 -1.87 0.81 -15.77
CA THR A 126 -0.65 0.05 -15.50
C THR A 126 -0.15 0.17 -14.05
N GLY A 127 -0.81 0.97 -13.23
CA GLY A 127 -0.38 1.19 -11.85
C GLY A 127 0.85 2.09 -11.73
N PRO A 128 1.57 2.04 -10.61
CA PRO A 128 2.61 3.02 -10.30
C PRO A 128 3.93 2.84 -11.08
N LEU A 129 4.17 1.68 -11.68
CA LEU A 129 5.41 1.36 -12.39
C LEU A 129 5.12 0.92 -13.83
N THR A 130 4.75 1.89 -14.65
CA THR A 130 4.58 1.69 -16.10
C THR A 130 5.93 1.34 -16.74
N SER A 131 5.93 0.41 -17.71
CA SER A 131 7.16 0.04 -18.43
C SER A 131 7.78 1.25 -19.15
N GLU A 132 9.10 1.26 -19.32
CA GLU A 132 9.81 2.34 -20.01
C GLU A 132 9.28 2.59 -21.41
N ASN A 133 8.96 1.50 -22.14
CA ASN A 133 8.42 1.58 -23.48
C ASN A 133 7.07 2.34 -23.50
N LEU A 134 6.15 1.97 -22.63
CA LEU A 134 4.84 2.61 -22.55
C LEU A 134 4.93 4.03 -21.97
N SER A 135 5.81 4.27 -21.00
CA SER A 135 6.07 5.60 -20.44
C SER A 135 6.55 6.58 -21.51
N THR A 136 7.46 6.14 -22.38
CA THR A 136 7.95 6.94 -23.52
C THR A 136 6.81 7.29 -24.46
N GLU A 137 5.92 6.34 -24.75
CA GLU A 137 4.76 6.61 -25.62
C GLU A 137 3.78 7.61 -25.01
N ILE A 138 3.47 7.44 -23.73
CA ILE A 138 2.59 8.38 -23.02
C ILE A 138 3.20 9.79 -23.04
N ALA A 139 4.52 9.91 -22.85
CA ALA A 139 5.22 11.18 -22.93
C ALA A 139 5.13 11.80 -24.32
N ASN A 140 5.32 11.01 -25.37
CA ASN A 140 5.19 11.46 -26.76
C ASN A 140 3.77 11.93 -27.09
N LEU A 141 2.75 11.18 -26.65
CA LEU A 141 1.34 11.48 -26.85
C LEU A 141 0.88 12.75 -26.16
N THR A 142 1.33 12.93 -24.92
CA THR A 142 0.91 14.06 -24.09
C THR A 142 1.76 15.30 -24.31
N GLY A 143 2.88 15.18 -25.03
CA GLY A 143 3.88 16.25 -25.16
C GLY A 143 4.52 16.60 -23.82
N SER A 144 4.49 15.70 -22.85
CA SER A 144 4.98 15.91 -21.49
C SER A 144 5.98 14.81 -21.11
N ASP A 145 7.17 15.23 -20.75
CA ASP A 145 8.21 14.37 -20.17
C ASP A 145 8.03 14.11 -18.65
N LYS A 146 6.91 14.57 -18.10
CA LYS A 146 6.61 14.57 -16.67
C LYS A 146 5.72 13.40 -16.26
N LEU A 147 6.13 12.17 -16.54
CA LEU A 147 5.56 11.00 -15.90
C LEU A 147 6.39 10.73 -14.63
N TYR A 148 5.81 11.05 -13.48
CA TYR A 148 6.44 10.80 -12.20
C TYR A 148 6.02 9.43 -11.68
N PHE A 149 6.99 8.57 -11.44
CA PHE A 149 6.79 7.27 -10.83
C PHE A 149 7.44 7.27 -9.45
N PHE A 150 6.66 6.88 -8.45
CA PHE A 150 7.14 6.71 -7.09
C PHE A 150 7.12 5.24 -6.73
N ASP A 151 8.29 4.71 -6.41
CA ASP A 151 8.48 3.35 -5.95
C ASP A 151 9.06 3.33 -4.53
N ALA A 152 8.26 3.72 -3.55
CA ALA A 152 8.59 3.52 -2.16
C ALA A 152 7.57 2.55 -1.54
N ALA A 153 8.00 1.32 -1.32
CA ALA A 153 7.20 0.31 -0.62
C ALA A 153 7.45 0.41 0.90
N ALA A 154 6.41 0.12 1.68
CA ALA A 154 6.57 -0.04 3.12
C ALA A 154 7.08 -1.45 3.42
N PRO A 155 8.06 -1.62 4.34
CA PRO A 155 8.55 -2.94 4.74
C PRO A 155 7.43 -3.81 5.33
N ILE A 156 7.53 -5.10 5.06
CA ILE A 156 6.73 -6.14 5.70
C ILE A 156 7.65 -6.90 6.64
N VAL A 157 7.22 -7.07 7.88
CA VAL A 157 7.95 -7.80 8.92
C VAL A 157 7.22 -9.07 9.31
N GLU A 158 7.95 -10.12 9.62
CA GLU A 158 7.40 -11.36 10.12
C GLU A 158 7.05 -11.23 11.61
N LYS A 159 5.96 -11.86 12.05
CA LYS A 159 5.52 -11.84 13.44
C LYS A 159 6.60 -12.29 14.40
N ASP A 160 7.37 -13.31 14.00
CA ASP A 160 8.41 -13.90 14.86
C ASP A 160 9.62 -12.96 15.07
N SER A 161 9.76 -11.92 14.23
CA SER A 161 10.76 -10.86 14.41
C SER A 161 10.34 -9.76 15.39
N ILE A 162 9.07 -9.77 15.85
CA ILE A 162 8.52 -8.74 16.72
C ILE A 162 8.62 -9.18 18.17
N ASP A 163 9.23 -8.35 19.03
CA ASP A 163 9.21 -8.60 20.47
C ASP A 163 7.82 -8.32 21.06
N MET A 164 7.04 -9.38 21.20
CA MET A 164 5.69 -9.32 21.75
C MET A 164 5.62 -8.96 23.24
N ASN A 165 6.77 -8.87 23.96
CA ASN A 165 6.78 -8.37 25.35
C ASN A 165 6.64 -6.85 25.41
N ILE A 166 7.05 -6.14 24.35
CA ILE A 166 6.96 -4.68 24.24
C ILE A 166 5.86 -4.21 23.27
N ALA A 167 5.47 -5.06 22.33
CA ALA A 167 4.38 -4.79 21.40
C ALA A 167 3.03 -5.04 22.07
N PHE A 168 2.02 -4.27 21.69
CA PHE A 168 0.65 -4.50 22.17
C PHE A 168 -0.38 -4.22 21.08
N TRP A 169 -1.49 -4.95 21.14
CA TRP A 169 -2.63 -4.73 20.28
C TRP A 169 -3.47 -3.54 20.73
N GLY A 170 -3.88 -2.68 19.82
CA GLY A 170 -4.75 -1.56 20.16
C GLY A 170 -4.99 -0.59 19.01
N GLU A 171 -6.08 0.14 19.11
CA GLU A 171 -6.41 1.26 18.22
C GLU A 171 -6.20 2.59 18.92
N ARG A 172 -6.11 3.66 18.15
CA ARG A 172 -6.04 5.01 18.70
C ARG A 172 -7.35 5.35 19.42
N TYR A 173 -7.25 6.03 20.56
CA TYR A 173 -8.37 6.49 21.39
C TYR A 173 -9.18 5.40 22.09
N GLU A 174 -8.96 4.13 21.83
CA GLU A 174 -9.64 3.02 22.50
C GLU A 174 -8.94 2.56 23.79
N GLN A 175 -7.79 3.15 24.07
CA GLN A 175 -6.91 2.72 25.18
C GLN A 175 -7.08 3.55 26.45
N GLU A 176 -8.11 4.39 26.52
CA GLU A 176 -8.37 5.10 27.76
C GLU A 176 -8.79 4.10 28.87
N ARG A 177 -8.20 4.27 30.05
CA ARG A 177 -8.58 3.50 31.21
C ARG A 177 -10.01 3.86 31.61
N GLY A 178 -10.86 2.84 31.79
CA GLY A 178 -12.21 3.01 32.31
C GLY A 178 -12.18 3.67 33.69
N LYS A 179 -13.20 4.47 34.03
CA LYS A 179 -13.25 5.23 35.31
C LYS A 179 -13.17 4.33 36.54
N GLU A 180 -13.66 3.10 36.45
CA GLU A 180 -13.68 2.11 37.53
C GLU A 180 -12.63 1.01 37.35
N GLU A 181 -11.86 1.04 36.25
CA GLU A 181 -10.86 0.04 35.92
C GLU A 181 -9.54 0.30 36.66
N THR A 182 -9.00 -0.69 37.32
CA THR A 182 -7.66 -0.60 37.93
C THR A 182 -6.56 -0.55 36.85
N GLN A 183 -5.38 -0.10 37.23
CA GLN A 183 -4.21 -0.07 36.32
C GLN A 183 -3.88 -1.47 35.80
N GLU A 184 -3.95 -2.49 36.63
CA GLU A 184 -3.62 -3.88 36.30
C GLU A 184 -4.67 -4.48 35.32
N GLU A 185 -5.95 -4.24 35.57
CA GLU A 185 -7.04 -4.67 34.68
C GLU A 185 -6.94 -4.00 33.32
N TRP A 186 -6.66 -2.69 33.29
CA TRP A 186 -6.46 -1.94 32.06
C TRP A 186 -5.29 -2.48 31.23
N ILE A 187 -4.10 -2.70 31.87
CA ILE A 187 -2.93 -3.28 31.20
C ILE A 187 -3.28 -4.67 30.64
N LYS A 188 -3.90 -5.51 31.46
CA LYS A 188 -4.32 -6.85 31.03
C LYS A 188 -5.28 -6.80 29.83
N ARG A 189 -6.24 -5.90 29.87
CA ARG A 189 -7.22 -5.73 28.78
C ARG A 189 -6.53 -5.36 27.47
N ILE A 190 -5.66 -4.36 27.45
CA ILE A 190 -4.97 -3.92 26.24
C ILE A 190 -3.94 -4.93 25.71
N GLN A 191 -3.32 -5.72 26.57
CA GLN A 191 -2.40 -6.80 26.17
C GLN A 191 -3.10 -8.04 25.63
N THR A 192 -4.33 -8.30 26.08
CA THR A 192 -5.12 -9.47 25.68
C THR A 192 -6.23 -9.15 24.67
N GLN A 193 -6.30 -7.93 24.18
CA GLN A 193 -7.33 -7.49 23.24
C GLN A 193 -7.17 -8.20 21.89
N ASN A 194 -7.63 -9.45 21.82
CA ASN A 194 -7.75 -10.19 20.58
C ASN A 194 -8.80 -9.51 19.70
N GLY A 195 -8.35 -8.95 18.57
CA GLY A 195 -9.21 -8.28 17.60
C GLY A 195 -8.93 -6.81 17.36
N ALA A 196 -7.96 -6.22 18.07
CA ALA A 196 -7.47 -4.90 17.69
C ALA A 196 -6.71 -4.98 16.35
N SER A 197 -6.88 -3.97 15.53
CA SER A 197 -6.46 -3.98 14.13
C SER A 197 -4.99 -3.65 13.89
N TYR A 198 -4.31 -3.14 14.93
CA TYR A 198 -2.91 -2.73 14.86
C TYR A 198 -2.10 -3.28 16.02
N LEU A 199 -0.91 -3.75 15.71
CA LEU A 199 0.13 -4.01 16.69
C LEU A 199 1.00 -2.76 16.82
N ASN A 200 1.21 -2.28 18.05
CA ASN A 200 1.88 -1.01 18.31
C ASN A 200 3.17 -1.22 19.07
N LEU A 201 4.22 -0.54 18.64
CA LEU A 201 5.52 -0.47 19.29
C LEU A 201 5.74 0.98 19.74
N LEU A 202 5.88 1.17 21.04
CA LEU A 202 6.03 2.49 21.63
C LEU A 202 7.50 2.83 21.82
N MET A 203 7.85 4.09 21.55
CA MET A 203 9.18 4.63 21.83
C MET A 203 9.10 5.72 22.90
N ASN A 204 10.06 5.71 23.82
CA ASN A 204 10.40 6.87 24.62
C ASN A 204 11.25 7.86 23.80
N GLN A 205 11.67 8.98 24.40
CA GLN A 205 12.42 10.00 23.68
C GLN A 205 13.81 9.52 23.25
N GLU A 206 14.53 8.79 24.09
CA GLU A 206 15.88 8.29 23.81
C GLU A 206 15.85 7.26 22.68
N GLU A 207 14.92 6.31 22.71
CA GLU A 207 14.70 5.31 21.68
C GLU A 207 14.37 5.98 20.32
N TYR A 208 13.50 6.99 20.33
CA TYR A 208 13.16 7.74 19.13
C TYR A 208 14.36 8.51 18.57
N GLU A 209 15.16 9.14 19.41
CA GLU A 209 16.33 9.91 18.98
C GLU A 209 17.39 9.03 18.33
N VAL A 210 17.61 7.83 18.87
CA VAL A 210 18.47 6.82 18.24
C VAL A 210 17.90 6.40 16.89
N PHE A 211 16.64 5.99 16.84
CA PHE A 211 15.97 5.60 15.61
C PHE A 211 16.04 6.70 14.53
N TRP A 212 15.70 7.96 14.89
CA TRP A 212 15.72 9.08 13.97
C TRP A 212 17.14 9.33 13.42
N THR A 213 18.16 9.24 14.28
CA THR A 213 19.56 9.46 13.88
C THR A 213 20.01 8.37 12.90
N GLU A 214 19.70 7.11 13.18
CA GLU A 214 20.04 5.99 12.29
C GLU A 214 19.32 6.11 10.94
N LEU A 215 18.04 6.47 10.96
CA LEU A 215 17.23 6.64 9.76
C LEU A 215 17.72 7.76 8.85
N VAL A 216 18.09 8.91 9.42
CA VAL A 216 18.58 10.08 8.64
C VAL A 216 19.93 9.81 7.99
N ASN A 217 20.77 8.99 8.63
CA ASN A 217 22.11 8.65 8.16
C ASN A 217 22.15 7.37 7.29
N ALA A 218 21.04 6.64 7.19
CA ALA A 218 20.98 5.40 6.45
C ALA A 218 21.21 5.59 4.94
N GLU A 219 21.81 4.60 4.30
CA GLU A 219 22.03 4.59 2.86
C GLU A 219 20.75 4.29 2.09
N VAL A 220 20.48 5.11 1.10
CA VAL A 220 19.35 4.94 0.17
C VAL A 220 19.80 4.33 -1.16
N VAL A 221 18.87 3.71 -1.87
CA VAL A 221 19.10 3.32 -3.27
C VAL A 221 19.33 4.55 -4.14
N THR A 222 20.14 4.41 -5.18
CA THR A 222 20.35 5.51 -6.13
C THR A 222 19.08 5.67 -6.97
N LEU A 223 18.37 6.76 -6.74
CA LEU A 223 17.20 7.12 -7.54
C LEU A 223 17.63 7.63 -8.92
N HIS A 224 16.88 7.28 -9.96
CA HIS A 224 17.07 7.83 -11.29
C HIS A 224 16.76 9.33 -11.32
N GLU A 225 17.28 10.07 -12.30
CA GLU A 225 17.16 11.55 -12.32
C GLU A 225 15.71 12.04 -12.38
N PHE A 226 14.81 11.27 -13.01
CA PHE A 226 13.39 11.60 -13.08
C PHE A 226 12.65 11.36 -11.76
N GLU A 227 13.15 10.47 -10.88
CA GLU A 227 12.58 10.19 -9.56
C GLU A 227 12.90 11.26 -8.51
N LYS A 228 13.87 12.15 -8.81
CA LYS A 228 14.38 13.15 -7.86
C LYS A 228 13.54 14.42 -7.74
N LYS A 229 12.61 14.69 -8.66
CA LYS A 229 12.08 16.05 -8.83
C LYS A 229 10.79 16.38 -8.08
N GLU A 230 9.89 15.44 -7.85
CA GLU A 230 8.64 15.74 -7.13
C GLU A 230 8.19 14.55 -6.27
N LEU A 231 8.17 14.75 -4.95
CA LEU A 231 7.71 13.77 -3.97
C LEU A 231 6.21 13.95 -3.74
N PHE A 232 5.42 12.91 -4.00
CA PHE A 232 4.01 12.91 -3.63
C PHE A 232 3.89 12.78 -2.10
N GLU A 233 3.32 13.77 -1.43
CA GLU A 233 3.27 13.81 0.05
C GLU A 233 2.62 12.58 0.69
N GLY A 234 1.64 11.98 0.01
CA GLY A 234 0.93 10.81 0.51
C GLY A 234 1.74 9.50 0.55
N CYS A 235 2.85 9.44 -0.20
CA CYS A 235 3.74 8.28 -0.29
C CYS A 235 5.22 8.68 -0.06
N MET A 236 5.46 9.77 0.66
CA MET A 236 6.82 10.27 0.91
C MET A 236 7.63 9.26 1.73
N PRO A 237 8.84 8.90 1.28
CA PRO A 237 9.72 8.04 2.04
C PRO A 237 10.02 8.57 3.44
N ILE A 238 10.02 7.67 4.43
CA ILE A 238 10.13 8.03 5.85
C ILE A 238 11.46 8.73 6.16
N GLU A 239 12.57 8.33 5.53
CA GLU A 239 13.87 8.96 5.69
C GLU A 239 13.89 10.40 5.13
N ILE A 240 13.08 10.69 4.11
CA ILE A 240 12.94 12.05 3.57
C ILE A 240 12.09 12.90 4.51
N MET A 241 11.01 12.34 5.08
CA MET A 241 10.26 13.03 6.12
C MET A 241 11.14 13.32 7.35
N ALA A 242 11.97 12.37 7.77
CA ALA A 242 12.89 12.53 8.90
C ALA A 242 13.89 13.67 8.69
N LYS A 243 14.40 13.84 7.47
CA LYS A 243 15.33 14.93 7.08
C LYS A 243 14.69 16.32 7.10
N ARG A 244 13.37 16.44 7.07
CA ARG A 244 12.66 17.73 7.20
C ARG A 244 12.69 18.29 8.63
N GLY A 245 12.99 17.47 9.62
CA GLY A 245 13.12 17.88 11.02
C GLY A 245 12.88 16.73 11.99
N LYS A 246 13.55 16.82 13.15
CA LYS A 246 13.54 15.75 14.18
C LYS A 246 12.12 15.34 14.61
N ASP A 247 11.21 16.30 14.73
CA ASP A 247 9.85 16.03 15.19
C ASP A 247 8.86 15.69 14.05
N THR A 248 9.26 15.79 12.77
CA THR A 248 8.35 15.64 11.63
C THR A 248 7.61 14.30 11.68
N LEU A 249 8.29 13.19 11.98
CA LEU A 249 7.67 11.86 12.03
C LEU A 249 6.61 11.75 13.14
N ARG A 250 6.79 12.47 14.26
CA ARG A 250 5.87 12.49 15.40
C ARG A 250 4.57 13.26 15.12
N PHE A 251 4.55 14.08 14.07
CA PHE A 251 3.34 14.72 13.54
C PHE A 251 2.77 13.98 12.32
N GLY A 252 3.49 12.98 11.84
CA GLY A 252 3.16 12.12 10.71
C GLY A 252 2.93 10.66 11.11
N PRO A 253 3.67 9.72 10.51
CA PRO A 253 3.45 8.28 10.68
C PRO A 253 3.63 7.78 12.11
N LEU A 254 4.54 8.37 12.88
CA LEU A 254 4.82 7.96 14.27
C LEU A 254 4.07 8.78 15.32
N LYS A 255 2.95 9.39 14.95
CA LYS A 255 2.16 10.25 15.83
C LYS A 255 1.70 9.51 17.09
N PRO A 256 2.03 10.01 18.32
CA PRO A 256 1.67 9.33 19.57
C PRO A 256 0.28 9.65 20.13
N VAL A 257 -0.48 10.50 19.44
CA VAL A 257 -1.80 10.95 19.90
C VAL A 257 -2.79 9.80 19.93
N GLY A 258 -3.55 9.67 21.00
CA GLY A 258 -4.54 8.62 21.20
C GLY A 258 -3.96 7.31 21.74
N PHE A 259 -2.67 7.30 22.12
CA PHE A 259 -2.02 6.16 22.77
C PHE A 259 -1.57 6.49 24.20
N THR A 260 -1.63 5.48 25.05
CA THR A 260 -1.06 5.50 26.41
C THR A 260 -0.13 4.29 26.53
N ASP A 261 1.09 4.52 27.00
CA ASP A 261 2.05 3.45 27.24
C ASP A 261 1.60 2.65 28.47
N PRO A 262 1.27 1.34 28.33
CA PRO A 262 0.82 0.51 29.44
C PRO A 262 1.88 0.35 30.52
N ARG A 263 3.18 0.48 30.18
CA ARG A 263 4.29 0.35 31.11
C ARG A 263 4.39 1.55 32.07
N THR A 264 4.03 2.73 31.59
CA THR A 264 4.24 3.98 32.32
C THR A 264 2.94 4.72 32.67
N GLY A 265 1.81 4.36 32.06
CA GLY A 265 0.53 5.09 32.15
C GLY A 265 0.56 6.48 31.50
N LYS A 266 1.62 6.80 30.75
CA LYS A 266 1.81 8.10 30.10
C LYS A 266 1.72 7.99 28.59
N ARG A 267 1.54 9.13 27.93
CA ARG A 267 1.61 9.23 26.47
C ARG A 267 3.04 8.90 26.00
N PRO A 268 3.20 7.98 25.03
CA PRO A 268 4.51 7.68 24.46
C PRO A 268 5.09 8.87 23.69
N TYR A 269 6.39 8.85 23.43
CA TYR A 269 7.03 9.90 22.62
C TYR A 269 6.75 9.71 21.13
N ALA A 270 6.80 8.47 20.65
CA ALA A 270 6.44 8.08 19.27
C ALA A 270 5.83 6.66 19.28
N VAL A 271 5.15 6.30 18.20
CA VAL A 271 4.50 4.98 18.03
C VAL A 271 4.68 4.48 16.61
N VAL A 272 5.25 3.29 16.46
CA VAL A 272 5.20 2.52 15.22
C VAL A 272 3.94 1.68 15.23
N GLN A 273 3.18 1.72 14.15
CA GLN A 273 2.00 0.89 13.95
C GLN A 273 2.28 -0.17 12.89
N LEU A 274 1.97 -1.40 13.23
CA LEU A 274 2.05 -2.54 12.34
C LEU A 274 0.63 -3.00 12.01
N ARG A 275 0.32 -3.19 10.74
CA ARG A 275 -0.97 -3.68 10.27
C ARG A 275 -0.80 -5.05 9.64
N GLN A 276 -1.71 -5.96 9.97
CA GLN A 276 -1.75 -7.29 9.36
C GLN A 276 -1.77 -7.21 7.84
N ASP A 277 -0.93 -7.99 7.17
CA ASP A 277 -0.75 -7.98 5.72
C ASP A 277 -1.33 -9.22 5.04
N ASN A 278 -1.55 -10.31 5.78
CA ASN A 278 -2.15 -11.55 5.29
C ASN A 278 -3.18 -12.12 6.28
N SER A 279 -3.98 -13.07 5.79
CA SER A 279 -5.05 -13.72 6.57
C SER A 279 -4.53 -14.59 7.72
N GLU A 280 -3.32 -15.16 7.60
CA GLU A 280 -2.68 -15.97 8.63
C GLU A 280 -2.22 -15.15 9.85
N GLY A 281 -2.10 -13.83 9.72
CA GLY A 281 -1.66 -12.93 10.78
C GLY A 281 -0.20 -13.13 11.20
N ASN A 282 0.64 -13.56 10.28
CA ASN A 282 2.07 -13.77 10.50
C ASN A 282 2.95 -12.75 9.75
N LEU A 283 2.37 -11.91 8.89
CA LEU A 283 3.04 -10.80 8.20
C LEU A 283 2.39 -9.47 8.57
N PHE A 284 3.22 -8.46 8.80
CA PHE A 284 2.79 -7.12 9.19
C PHE A 284 3.44 -6.03 8.36
N ASN A 285 2.62 -5.15 7.79
CA ASN A 285 3.06 -3.97 7.08
C ASN A 285 3.36 -2.83 8.06
N MET A 286 4.51 -2.20 7.95
CA MET A 286 4.90 -1.03 8.73
C MET A 286 4.18 0.21 8.20
N VAL A 287 3.19 0.71 8.95
CA VAL A 287 2.30 1.78 8.49
C VAL A 287 3.03 3.11 8.38
N GLY A 288 3.08 3.66 7.15
CA GLY A 288 3.73 4.94 6.88
C GLY A 288 5.25 4.88 6.76
N PHE A 289 5.80 3.67 6.60
CA PHE A 289 7.24 3.44 6.43
C PHE A 289 7.66 3.20 4.97
N GLN A 290 6.97 3.82 4.02
CA GLN A 290 7.49 3.82 2.65
C GLN A 290 8.94 4.30 2.67
N THR A 291 9.85 3.57 2.02
CA THR A 291 11.28 3.85 2.14
C THR A 291 12.05 3.51 0.87
N ASN A 292 13.10 4.28 0.62
CA ASN A 292 14.12 4.01 -0.40
C ASN A 292 15.43 3.52 0.22
N LEU A 293 15.43 3.12 1.50
CA LEU A 293 16.60 2.55 2.14
C LEU A 293 17.04 1.28 1.42
N LYS A 294 18.35 1.08 1.30
CA LYS A 294 18.89 -0.22 0.87
C LYS A 294 18.42 -1.33 1.80
N TYR A 295 18.23 -2.55 1.29
CA TYR A 295 17.69 -3.66 2.07
C TYR A 295 18.46 -3.92 3.38
N GLY A 296 19.80 -3.91 3.35
CA GLY A 296 20.62 -4.04 4.55
C GLY A 296 20.42 -2.92 5.57
N GLU A 297 20.14 -1.69 5.11
CA GLU A 297 19.80 -0.56 5.98
C GLU A 297 18.40 -0.71 6.58
N GLN A 298 17.44 -1.23 5.83
CA GLN A 298 16.11 -1.53 6.38
C GLN A 298 16.21 -2.55 7.54
N GLN A 299 16.99 -3.61 7.38
CA GLN A 299 17.22 -4.61 8.43
C GLN A 299 17.97 -4.05 9.65
N ARG A 300 18.79 -3.03 9.47
CA ARG A 300 19.56 -2.40 10.55
C ARG A 300 18.76 -1.36 11.32
N VAL A 301 17.92 -0.60 10.62
CA VAL A 301 17.23 0.57 11.19
C VAL A 301 15.84 0.19 11.70
N PHE A 302 15.17 -0.75 11.05
CA PHE A 302 13.83 -1.22 11.41
C PHE A 302 13.86 -2.54 12.16
#